data_7019de39de5dbbe63e47a0c0a92a22af
#
_entry.id   7019de39de5dbbe63e47a0c0a92a22af
#
_cell.length_a   1.000
_cell.length_b   1.000
_cell.length_c   1.000
_cell.angle_alpha   90.00
_cell.angle_beta   90.00
_cell.angle_gamma   90.00
#
_symmetry.space_group_name_H-M   'P 1'
#
loop_
_entity.id
_entity.type
_entity.pdbx_description
1 polymer ?
#
loop_
_entity_poly.entity_id
_entity_poly.type
_entity_poly.pdbx_seq_one_letter_code
_entity_poly.pdbx_strand_id
1 'polypeptide(L)'
;SWDDALRYRLFHAFCIIDGDKLTYSYEFLPWEVMSKVNRRKASETLNITDIETKDKKRINLKEYKIGKVTLELNIYDLDTEILSLTAAKLDKTGLKDFLKFNGGIRVYRDGIRVYDYGEPGNDWLELGTRRVNLPTERISNNIVLGQVNLTRSASADLIEKTNREGFVENDAVKAIRKAVVFAITQIETERNKDKGRLRAAYGKSKKREPVLDDLADLRKKLEKKKLIKEFAPDLDKIENNFKDIREKLLTSAGAGLSLSIVIHEIQKIISELKTITSQGRGNKRINHLVQHLSELT
;
A
#
# COMPACT_ATOMS: atom_id res chain seq x y z
N SER A 1 22.58 12.69 -4.37
CA SER A 1 23.23 12.05 -3.21
C SER A 1 22.20 11.47 -2.25
N TRP A 2 22.63 10.68 -1.26
CA TRP A 2 21.77 10.16 -0.20
C TRP A 2 21.17 11.28 0.64
N ASP A 3 21.95 12.29 0.99
CA ASP A 3 21.50 13.44 1.78
C ASP A 3 20.44 14.26 1.06
N ASP A 4 20.58 14.42 -0.25
CA ASP A 4 19.56 15.10 -1.06
C ASP A 4 18.26 14.30 -1.09
N ALA A 5 18.33 12.98 -1.25
CA ALA A 5 17.16 12.13 -1.22
C ALA A 5 16.45 12.20 0.14
N LEU A 6 17.18 12.14 1.25
CA LEU A 6 16.60 12.18 2.60
C LEU A 6 15.84 13.50 2.89
N ARG A 7 16.19 14.61 2.25
CA ARG A 7 15.45 15.90 2.38
C ARG A 7 14.03 15.84 1.82
N TYR A 8 13.79 14.93 0.87
CA TYR A 8 12.48 14.82 0.19
C TYR A 8 11.62 13.68 0.72
N ARG A 9 12.05 12.99 1.78
CA ARG A 9 11.18 12.04 2.47
C ARG A 9 9.97 12.78 3.07
N LEU A 10 8.81 12.21 2.94
CA LEU A 10 7.59 12.74 3.55
C LEU A 10 7.19 12.01 4.83
N PHE A 11 7.65 10.77 4.98
CA PHE A 11 7.31 9.96 6.13
C PHE A 11 8.57 9.26 6.65
N HIS A 12 8.71 9.25 7.95
CA HIS A 12 9.79 8.54 8.63
C HIS A 12 9.21 7.64 9.70
N ALA A 13 9.75 6.45 9.84
CA ALA A 13 9.34 5.53 10.91
C ALA A 13 10.56 4.81 11.48
N PHE A 14 10.49 4.58 12.77
CA PHE A 14 11.43 3.74 13.49
C PHE A 14 10.65 2.70 14.31
N CYS A 15 10.99 1.43 14.14
CA CYS A 15 10.31 0.32 14.77
C CYS A 15 11.30 -0.52 15.56
N ILE A 16 10.87 -0.99 16.71
CA ILE A 16 11.57 -1.96 17.55
C ILE A 16 10.70 -3.19 17.66
N ILE A 17 11.24 -4.33 17.25
CA ILE A 17 10.61 -5.64 17.36
C ILE A 17 11.37 -6.44 18.41
N ASP A 18 10.71 -6.82 19.49
CA ASP A 18 11.31 -7.62 20.57
C ASP A 18 10.31 -8.67 21.05
N GLY A 19 10.63 -9.93 20.77
CA GLY A 19 9.75 -11.04 21.07
C GLY A 19 8.45 -10.97 20.27
N ASP A 20 7.33 -10.89 20.99
CA ASP A 20 5.98 -10.76 20.41
C ASP A 20 5.50 -9.31 20.34
N LYS A 21 6.38 -8.32 20.60
CA LYS A 21 6.02 -6.91 20.65
C LYS A 21 6.68 -6.10 19.54
N LEU A 22 5.88 -5.22 18.96
CA LEU A 22 6.30 -4.15 18.08
C LEU A 22 6.07 -2.82 18.79
N THR A 23 7.12 -2.01 18.95
CA THR A 23 6.99 -0.58 19.30
C THR A 23 7.40 0.23 18.10
N TYR A 24 6.57 1.15 17.66
CA TYR A 24 6.90 2.02 16.55
C TYR A 24 6.73 3.50 16.91
N SER A 25 7.54 4.32 16.25
CA SER A 25 7.35 5.76 16.12
C SER A 25 7.25 6.11 14.64
N TYR A 26 6.27 6.92 14.31
CA TYR A 26 6.01 7.38 12.95
C TYR A 26 5.96 8.89 12.94
N GLU A 27 6.46 9.51 11.87
CA GLU A 27 6.44 10.94 11.67
C GLU A 27 6.13 11.30 10.22
N PHE A 28 5.11 12.15 10.05
CA PHE A 28 4.83 12.84 8.81
C PHE A 28 5.60 14.16 8.77
N LEU A 29 6.40 14.35 7.75
CA LEU A 29 7.36 15.43 7.55
C LEU A 29 6.97 16.27 6.32
N PRO A 30 5.93 17.11 6.39
CA PRO A 30 5.56 17.94 5.26
C PRO A 30 6.69 18.89 4.90
N TRP A 31 6.91 19.10 3.61
CA TRP A 31 7.89 20.07 3.12
C TRP A 31 7.43 21.50 3.45
N GLU A 32 8.35 22.44 3.56
CA GLU A 32 8.05 23.86 3.87
C GLU A 32 6.98 24.48 2.96
N VAL A 33 6.95 24.05 1.69
CA VAL A 33 5.94 24.48 0.71
C VAL A 33 4.53 23.93 0.99
N MET A 34 4.40 22.95 1.89
CA MET A 34 3.13 22.31 2.24
C MET A 34 2.42 22.99 3.41
N SER A 35 2.13 24.29 3.27
CA SER A 35 1.54 25.14 4.33
C SER A 35 0.13 24.71 4.78
N LYS A 36 -0.57 23.89 4.00
CA LYS A 36 -1.95 23.45 4.32
C LYS A 36 -2.01 22.21 5.20
N VAL A 37 -0.89 21.57 5.50
CA VAL A 37 -0.81 20.36 6.33
C VAL A 37 0.27 20.53 7.38
N ASN A 38 0.00 20.04 8.58
CA ASN A 38 0.95 20.10 9.69
C ASN A 38 1.64 18.76 9.90
N ARG A 39 2.86 18.81 10.44
CA ARG A 39 3.61 17.66 10.92
C ARG A 39 2.77 16.85 11.90
N ARG A 40 2.87 15.51 11.83
CA ARG A 40 2.17 14.61 12.73
C ARG A 40 3.12 13.52 13.21
N LYS A 41 3.00 13.17 14.46
CA LYS A 41 3.68 12.02 15.07
C LYS A 41 2.66 11.02 15.57
N ALA A 42 3.01 9.75 15.51
CA ALA A 42 2.26 8.66 16.12
C ALA A 42 3.24 7.64 16.70
N SER A 43 2.90 7.03 17.81
CA SER A 43 3.67 5.93 18.41
C SER A 43 2.73 4.99 19.13
N GLU A 44 3.03 3.70 19.05
CA GLU A 44 2.24 2.67 19.70
C GLU A 44 3.09 1.43 19.96
N THR A 45 2.66 0.63 20.94
CA THR A 45 3.22 -0.71 21.23
C THR A 45 2.12 -1.75 21.05
N LEU A 46 2.35 -2.70 20.15
CA LEU A 46 1.39 -3.72 19.73
C LEU A 46 1.97 -5.13 19.90
N ASN A 47 1.09 -6.12 20.00
CA ASN A 47 1.50 -7.50 19.82
C ASN A 47 1.57 -7.83 18.34
N ILE A 48 2.63 -8.55 17.93
CA ILE A 48 2.81 -8.98 16.56
C ILE A 48 1.88 -10.16 16.28
N THR A 49 1.12 -10.07 15.19
CA THR A 49 0.21 -11.13 14.75
C THR A 49 0.50 -11.52 13.32
N ASP A 50 0.22 -12.78 12.97
CA ASP A 50 0.30 -13.24 11.59
C ASP A 50 -0.87 -12.65 10.79
N ILE A 51 -0.54 -11.76 9.85
CA ILE A 51 -1.53 -11.11 9.00
C ILE A 51 -2.04 -12.01 7.86
N GLU A 52 -1.33 -13.11 7.58
CA GLU A 52 -1.66 -14.03 6.49
C GLU A 52 -2.67 -15.11 6.94
N THR A 53 -2.79 -15.37 8.24
CA THR A 53 -3.71 -16.37 8.77
C THR A 53 -5.02 -15.76 9.26
N LYS A 54 -6.15 -16.43 8.98
CA LYS A 54 -7.47 -15.99 9.47
C LYS A 54 -7.52 -15.91 11.00
N ASP A 55 -6.79 -16.78 11.67
CA ASP A 55 -6.76 -16.88 13.13
C ASP A 55 -5.83 -15.86 13.77
N LYS A 56 -5.15 -15.02 12.98
CA LYS A 56 -4.18 -14.00 13.45
C LYS A 56 -3.24 -14.55 14.54
N LYS A 57 -2.61 -15.67 14.26
CA LYS A 57 -1.67 -16.32 15.17
C LYS A 57 -0.57 -15.34 15.58
N ARG A 58 -0.28 -15.28 16.88
CA ARG A 58 0.83 -14.47 17.38
C ARG A 58 2.16 -14.98 16.88
N ILE A 59 3.05 -14.03 16.55
CA ILE A 59 4.45 -14.29 16.21
C ILE A 59 5.28 -13.86 17.41
N ASN A 60 6.09 -14.76 17.91
CA ASN A 60 7.00 -14.48 19.01
C ASN A 60 8.43 -14.79 18.58
N LEU A 61 9.22 -13.76 18.34
CA LEU A 61 10.62 -13.93 17.91
C LEU A 61 11.51 -14.53 19.04
N LYS A 62 11.04 -14.57 20.31
CA LYS A 62 11.76 -15.25 21.40
C LYS A 62 11.76 -16.78 21.28
N GLU A 63 10.91 -17.34 20.43
CA GLU A 63 10.95 -18.78 20.09
C GLU A 63 12.22 -19.14 19.29
N TYR A 64 12.91 -18.12 18.77
CA TYR A 64 14.14 -18.25 18.00
C TYR A 64 15.23 -17.32 18.57
N LYS A 65 16.49 -17.68 18.37
CA LYS A 65 17.63 -16.81 18.69
C LYS A 65 17.79 -15.74 17.60
N ILE A 66 16.88 -14.76 17.58
CA ILE A 66 16.88 -13.62 16.66
C ILE A 66 17.28 -12.32 17.39
N GLY A 67 16.90 -12.22 18.66
CA GLY A 67 17.13 -11.02 19.46
C GLY A 67 16.23 -9.85 19.06
N LYS A 68 16.61 -8.67 19.53
CA LYS A 68 15.94 -7.41 19.21
C LYS A 68 16.25 -6.97 17.77
N VAL A 69 15.23 -6.62 17.03
CA VAL A 69 15.32 -6.15 15.65
C VAL A 69 14.89 -4.69 15.60
N THR A 70 15.64 -3.84 14.92
CA THR A 70 15.19 -2.48 14.60
C THR A 70 14.96 -2.32 13.11
N LEU A 71 13.94 -1.55 12.77
CA LEU A 71 13.57 -1.22 11.39
C LEU A 71 13.43 0.29 11.28
N GLU A 72 14.19 0.91 10.40
CA GLU A 72 14.05 2.32 10.05
C GLU A 72 13.56 2.46 8.62
N LEU A 73 12.59 3.36 8.38
CA LEU A 73 11.98 3.57 7.09
C LEU A 73 11.95 5.07 6.76
N ASN A 74 12.53 5.44 5.62
CA ASN A 74 12.39 6.74 4.99
C ASN A 74 11.51 6.55 3.75
N ILE A 75 10.30 7.14 3.76
CA ILE A 75 9.27 6.83 2.78
C ILE A 75 8.93 8.09 1.99
N TYR A 76 8.73 7.91 0.68
CA TYR A 76 8.50 8.95 -0.30
C TYR A 76 7.10 8.87 -0.89
N ASP A 77 6.60 10.00 -1.36
CA ASP A 77 5.42 10.03 -2.23
C ASP A 77 5.84 10.53 -3.62
N LEU A 78 5.74 9.66 -4.61
CA LEU A 78 6.09 9.95 -5.99
C LEU A 78 4.89 10.37 -6.84
N ASP A 79 3.76 10.69 -6.18
CA ASP A 79 2.59 11.27 -6.86
C ASP A 79 2.98 12.57 -7.57
N THR A 80 2.60 12.68 -8.83
CA THR A 80 3.00 13.82 -9.68
C THR A 80 2.49 15.15 -9.13
N GLU A 81 1.29 15.17 -8.53
CA GLU A 81 0.72 16.37 -7.94
C GLU A 81 1.51 16.80 -6.70
N ILE A 82 1.85 15.85 -5.85
CA ILE A 82 2.68 16.09 -4.65
C ILE A 82 4.08 16.57 -5.05
N LEU A 83 4.74 15.90 -5.99
CA LEU A 83 6.05 16.32 -6.48
C LEU A 83 6.01 17.68 -7.17
N SER A 84 4.87 18.09 -7.74
CA SER A 84 4.74 19.39 -8.38
C SER A 84 4.80 20.57 -7.39
N LEU A 85 4.53 20.34 -6.10
CA LEU A 85 4.59 21.36 -5.07
C LEU A 85 6.02 21.87 -4.82
N THR A 86 7.04 21.05 -5.11
CA THR A 86 8.45 21.44 -4.93
C THR A 86 8.97 22.40 -6.00
N ALA A 87 8.18 22.71 -7.02
CA ALA A 87 8.56 23.56 -8.16
C ALA A 87 9.91 23.14 -8.79
N ALA A 88 10.77 24.11 -9.11
CA ALA A 88 12.06 23.87 -9.74
C ALA A 88 13.18 23.40 -8.77
N LYS A 89 12.90 23.29 -7.47
CA LYS A 89 13.92 22.94 -6.46
C LYS A 89 14.25 21.45 -6.40
N LEU A 90 13.39 20.58 -6.92
CA LEU A 90 13.57 19.13 -6.92
C LEU A 90 13.80 18.61 -8.34
N ASP A 91 14.90 17.92 -8.54
CA ASP A 91 15.08 17.03 -9.68
C ASP A 91 14.20 15.78 -9.50
N LYS A 92 12.97 15.84 -10.02
CA LYS A 92 11.96 14.79 -9.89
C LYS A 92 12.39 13.49 -10.57
N THR A 93 13.06 13.61 -11.71
CA THR A 93 13.57 12.46 -12.48
C THR A 93 14.72 11.82 -11.73
N GLY A 94 15.69 12.61 -11.30
CA GLY A 94 16.82 12.12 -10.52
C GLY A 94 16.39 11.46 -9.21
N LEU A 95 15.38 12.00 -8.50
CA LEU A 95 14.84 11.33 -7.30
C LEU A 95 14.20 9.98 -7.63
N LYS A 96 13.39 9.91 -8.68
CA LYS A 96 12.75 8.65 -9.11
C LYS A 96 13.78 7.61 -9.52
N ASP A 97 14.77 8.02 -10.28
CA ASP A 97 15.85 7.14 -10.72
C ASP A 97 16.70 6.69 -9.53
N PHE A 98 17.04 7.60 -8.62
CA PHE A 98 17.75 7.26 -7.39
C PHE A 98 16.97 6.20 -6.57
N LEU A 99 15.67 6.38 -6.37
CA LEU A 99 14.83 5.45 -5.62
C LEU A 99 14.62 4.13 -6.37
N LYS A 100 14.61 4.14 -7.69
CA LYS A 100 14.54 2.92 -8.51
C LYS A 100 15.76 2.02 -8.29
N PHE A 101 16.96 2.59 -8.16
CA PHE A 101 18.20 1.84 -7.98
C PHE A 101 18.57 1.59 -6.51
N ASN A 102 18.16 2.48 -5.61
CA ASN A 102 18.53 2.40 -4.19
C ASN A 102 17.37 2.06 -3.26
N GLY A 103 16.14 2.05 -3.77
CA GLY A 103 14.95 1.73 -3.00
C GLY A 103 14.91 0.28 -2.56
N GLY A 104 14.30 0.05 -1.41
CA GLY A 104 14.17 -1.25 -0.79
C GLY A 104 14.53 -1.22 0.69
N ILE A 105 14.43 -2.36 1.34
CA ILE A 105 14.73 -2.52 2.76
C ILE A 105 15.93 -3.46 2.90
N ARG A 106 17.05 -2.89 3.31
CA ARG A 106 18.33 -3.58 3.48
C ARG A 106 18.42 -4.21 4.87
N VAL A 107 19.22 -5.26 4.98
CA VAL A 107 19.49 -5.93 6.26
C VAL A 107 20.95 -5.71 6.63
N TYR A 108 21.17 -5.31 7.88
CA TYR A 108 22.49 -5.15 8.49
C TYR A 108 22.61 -5.98 9.75
N ARG A 109 23.79 -6.54 9.98
CA ARG A 109 24.12 -7.32 11.16
C ARG A 109 25.43 -6.83 11.76
N ASP A 110 25.37 -6.22 12.96
CA ASP A 110 26.47 -5.45 13.56
C ASP A 110 27.04 -4.37 12.61
N GLY A 111 26.15 -3.67 11.91
CA GLY A 111 26.55 -2.63 10.94
C GLY A 111 27.08 -3.16 9.59
N ILE A 112 27.29 -4.47 9.45
CA ILE A 112 27.72 -5.09 8.20
C ILE A 112 26.50 -5.50 7.40
N ARG A 113 26.49 -5.13 6.12
CA ARG A 113 25.38 -5.46 5.23
C ARG A 113 25.30 -6.97 4.96
N VAL A 114 24.10 -7.53 5.13
CA VAL A 114 23.78 -8.87 4.66
C VAL A 114 23.27 -8.74 3.23
N TYR A 115 24.09 -9.14 2.30
CA TYR A 115 23.78 -9.09 0.88
C TYR A 115 22.82 -10.25 0.57
N ASP A 116 21.85 -10.18 -0.31
CA ASP A 116 21.47 -9.15 -1.28
C ASP A 116 20.11 -8.47 -0.93
N TYR A 117 19.70 -8.54 0.33
CA TYR A 117 18.43 -7.99 0.79
C TYR A 117 18.28 -6.50 0.46
N GLY A 118 17.16 -6.18 -0.23
CA GLY A 118 16.84 -4.81 -0.63
C GLY A 118 17.66 -4.28 -1.80
N GLU A 119 18.33 -5.15 -2.55
CA GLU A 119 18.91 -4.82 -3.85
C GLU A 119 17.83 -4.81 -4.94
N PRO A 120 18.07 -4.10 -6.07
CA PRO A 120 17.19 -4.20 -7.23
C PRO A 120 17.00 -5.65 -7.65
N GLY A 121 15.75 -6.11 -7.71
CA GLY A 121 15.40 -7.48 -8.03
C GLY A 121 15.24 -8.42 -6.83
N ASN A 122 15.69 -8.05 -5.64
CA ASN A 122 15.44 -8.82 -4.42
C ASN A 122 14.35 -8.18 -3.55
N ASP A 123 13.11 -8.58 -3.76
CA ASP A 123 11.94 -8.17 -2.95
C ASP A 123 11.66 -9.21 -1.85
N TRP A 124 12.57 -9.36 -0.91
CA TRP A 124 12.52 -10.37 0.14
C TRP A 124 11.32 -10.24 1.09
N LEU A 125 10.65 -9.08 1.11
CA LEU A 125 9.43 -8.80 1.88
C LEU A 125 8.16 -8.83 1.01
N GLU A 126 8.30 -9.14 -0.28
CA GLU A 126 7.20 -9.19 -1.25
C GLU A 126 6.38 -7.88 -1.33
N LEU A 127 7.05 -6.74 -1.15
CA LEU A 127 6.40 -5.42 -1.14
C LEU A 127 5.77 -5.10 -2.50
N GLY A 128 6.37 -5.56 -3.59
CA GLY A 128 5.83 -5.42 -4.94
C GLY A 128 4.50 -6.15 -5.10
N THR A 129 4.45 -7.42 -4.72
CA THR A 129 3.25 -8.26 -4.77
C THR A 129 2.14 -7.69 -3.88
N ARG A 130 2.47 -7.27 -2.66
CA ARG A 130 1.52 -6.64 -1.73
C ARG A 130 0.91 -5.35 -2.31
N ARG A 131 1.68 -4.61 -3.11
CA ARG A 131 1.22 -3.38 -3.75
C ARG A 131 0.27 -3.62 -4.91
N VAL A 132 0.41 -4.70 -5.66
CA VAL A 132 -0.48 -5.00 -6.80
C VAL A 132 -1.95 -4.98 -6.37
N ASN A 133 -2.25 -5.53 -5.18
CA ASN A 133 -3.60 -5.59 -4.64
C ASN A 133 -4.13 -4.24 -4.13
N LEU A 134 -3.25 -3.34 -3.64
CA LEU A 134 -3.60 -2.03 -3.08
C LEU A 134 -2.55 -0.96 -3.47
N PRO A 135 -2.52 -0.51 -4.74
CA PRO A 135 -1.40 0.26 -5.30
C PRO A 135 -1.10 1.58 -4.61
N THR A 136 -2.11 2.20 -4.00
CA THR A 136 -1.97 3.54 -3.40
C THR A 136 -1.73 3.50 -1.90
N GLU A 137 -2.00 2.38 -1.25
CA GLU A 137 -1.99 2.22 0.20
C GLU A 137 -0.72 1.51 0.68
N ARG A 138 -0.18 0.61 -0.14
CA ARG A 138 1.00 -0.18 0.19
C ARG A 138 2.30 0.50 -0.20
N ILE A 139 3.33 0.26 0.60
CA ILE A 139 4.70 0.67 0.32
C ILE A 139 5.31 -0.32 -0.67
N SER A 140 6.02 0.18 -1.66
CA SER A 140 6.82 -0.61 -2.60
C SER A 140 8.30 -0.27 -2.47
N ASN A 141 9.17 -1.13 -2.95
CA ASN A 141 10.62 -0.94 -2.86
C ASN A 141 11.08 0.41 -3.43
N ASN A 142 10.50 0.86 -4.53
CA ASN A 142 10.88 2.11 -5.20
C ASN A 142 10.36 3.40 -4.54
N ILE A 143 9.74 3.33 -3.37
CA ILE A 143 9.32 4.51 -2.59
C ILE A 143 9.80 4.46 -1.14
N VAL A 144 10.71 3.54 -0.81
CA VAL A 144 11.24 3.40 0.55
C VAL A 144 12.75 3.19 0.52
N LEU A 145 13.44 3.89 1.40
CA LEU A 145 14.82 3.60 1.79
C LEU A 145 14.75 3.09 3.23
N GLY A 146 14.92 1.79 3.41
CA GLY A 146 14.76 1.16 4.71
C GLY A 146 15.96 0.30 5.10
N GLN A 147 16.09 0.10 6.40
CA GLN A 147 17.10 -0.78 6.97
C GLN A 147 16.56 -1.55 8.17
N VAL A 148 16.84 -2.84 8.18
CA VAL A 148 16.67 -3.74 9.32
C VAL A 148 18.04 -3.95 9.94
N ASN A 149 18.17 -3.74 11.24
CA ASN A 149 19.42 -3.98 11.97
C ASN A 149 19.24 -5.11 12.95
N LEU A 150 20.24 -5.98 12.98
CA LEU A 150 20.36 -7.18 13.80
C LEU A 150 21.68 -7.18 14.56
N THR A 151 21.72 -7.87 15.69
CA THR A 151 22.95 -8.14 16.43
C THR A 151 23.37 -9.60 16.25
N ARG A 152 24.59 -9.86 15.81
CA ARG A 152 25.11 -11.20 15.50
C ARG A 152 25.03 -12.11 16.70
N SER A 153 25.45 -11.65 17.86
CA SER A 153 25.46 -12.44 19.10
C SER A 153 24.05 -12.87 19.54
N ALA A 154 23.01 -12.10 19.20
CA ALA A 154 21.62 -12.38 19.56
C ALA A 154 20.86 -13.13 18.46
N SER A 155 21.37 -13.21 17.24
CA SER A 155 20.65 -13.73 16.05
C SER A 155 21.27 -15.02 15.49
N ALA A 156 21.62 -15.97 16.36
CA ALA A 156 22.29 -17.21 15.96
C ALA A 156 21.46 -18.09 15.01
N ASP A 157 20.12 -18.05 15.09
CA ASP A 157 19.26 -18.86 14.21
C ASP A 157 19.10 -18.25 12.80
N LEU A 158 19.57 -17.01 12.59
CA LEU A 158 19.71 -16.42 11.27
C LEU A 158 21.09 -16.80 10.68
N ILE A 159 21.13 -17.97 10.04
CA ILE A 159 22.36 -18.54 9.48
C ILE A 159 22.64 -17.90 8.14
N GLU A 160 23.77 -17.19 8.00
CA GLU A 160 24.21 -16.63 6.73
C GLU A 160 24.64 -17.76 5.77
N LYS A 161 24.27 -17.62 4.50
CA LYS A 161 24.73 -18.53 3.46
C LYS A 161 26.25 -18.42 3.27
N THR A 162 26.90 -19.50 2.85
CA THR A 162 28.34 -19.56 2.64
C THR A 162 28.86 -18.52 1.64
N ASN A 163 28.06 -18.22 0.61
CA ASN A 163 28.34 -17.18 -0.37
C ASN A 163 28.03 -15.75 0.14
N ARG A 164 27.58 -15.60 1.40
CA ARG A 164 27.15 -14.35 2.03
C ARG A 164 25.96 -13.64 1.36
N GLU A 165 25.21 -14.34 0.53
CA GLU A 165 24.00 -13.83 -0.14
C GLU A 165 22.76 -14.24 0.65
N GLY A 166 22.46 -13.49 1.71
CA GLY A 166 21.28 -13.68 2.54
C GLY A 166 21.42 -14.78 3.60
N PHE A 167 20.31 -15.08 4.22
CA PHE A 167 20.19 -16.17 5.22
C PHE A 167 19.70 -17.46 4.57
N VAL A 168 20.07 -18.58 5.16
CA VAL A 168 19.50 -19.89 4.85
C VAL A 168 18.02 -19.86 5.27
N GLU A 169 17.13 -20.24 4.35
CA GLU A 169 15.69 -20.23 4.62
C GLU A 169 15.36 -21.25 5.71
N ASN A 170 14.82 -20.75 6.82
CA ASN A 170 14.37 -21.54 7.96
C ASN A 170 13.19 -20.82 8.66
N ASP A 171 12.66 -21.39 9.72
CA ASP A 171 11.50 -20.82 10.40
C ASP A 171 11.81 -19.49 11.13
N ALA A 172 13.06 -19.29 11.58
CA ALA A 172 13.51 -18.01 12.12
C ALA A 172 13.49 -16.90 11.06
N VAL A 173 13.95 -17.19 9.84
CA VAL A 173 13.91 -16.24 8.70
C VAL A 173 12.47 -15.94 8.29
N LYS A 174 11.60 -16.93 8.28
CA LYS A 174 10.16 -16.72 8.02
C LYS A 174 9.51 -15.87 9.11
N ALA A 175 9.84 -16.13 10.38
CA ALA A 175 9.29 -15.38 11.52
C ALA A 175 9.70 -13.90 11.48
N ILE A 176 10.98 -13.60 11.26
CA ILE A 176 11.44 -12.21 11.15
C ILE A 176 10.83 -11.50 9.94
N ARG A 177 10.70 -12.17 8.79
CA ARG A 177 10.05 -11.62 7.59
C ARG A 177 8.61 -11.20 7.91
N LYS A 178 7.82 -12.08 8.52
CA LYS A 178 6.44 -11.78 8.94
C LYS A 178 6.38 -10.64 9.94
N ALA A 179 7.26 -10.61 10.93
CA ALA A 179 7.30 -9.54 11.92
C ALA A 179 7.63 -8.17 11.30
N VAL A 180 8.59 -8.12 10.37
CA VAL A 180 8.93 -6.90 9.63
C VAL A 180 7.77 -6.45 8.72
N VAL A 181 7.11 -7.38 8.03
CA VAL A 181 5.92 -7.08 7.21
C VAL A 181 4.77 -6.56 8.08
N PHE A 182 4.57 -7.10 9.27
CA PHE A 182 3.58 -6.59 10.23
C PHE A 182 3.91 -5.14 10.62
N ALA A 183 5.18 -4.84 10.96
CA ALA A 183 5.61 -3.48 11.29
C ALA A 183 5.34 -2.51 10.12
N ILE A 184 5.71 -2.89 8.91
CA ILE A 184 5.43 -2.09 7.70
C ILE A 184 3.93 -1.82 7.54
N THR A 185 3.08 -2.81 7.81
CA THR A 185 1.62 -2.66 7.71
C THR A 185 1.08 -1.61 8.69
N GLN A 186 1.61 -1.56 9.92
CA GLN A 186 1.24 -0.51 10.87
C GLN A 186 1.65 0.88 10.37
N ILE A 187 2.86 1.00 9.84
CA ILE A 187 3.36 2.26 9.25
C ILE A 187 2.55 2.66 8.00
N GLU A 188 2.14 1.71 7.16
CA GLU A 188 1.23 1.95 6.03
C GLU A 188 -0.10 2.54 6.50
N THR A 189 -0.66 2.05 7.60
CA THR A 189 -1.89 2.57 8.20
C THR A 189 -1.74 4.03 8.62
N GLU A 190 -0.66 4.36 9.33
CA GLU A 190 -0.39 5.75 9.74
C GLU A 190 -0.13 6.66 8.53
N ARG A 191 0.68 6.19 7.58
CA ARG A 191 0.97 6.92 6.34
C ARG A 191 -0.28 7.21 5.52
N ASN A 192 -1.21 6.28 5.43
CA ASN A 192 -2.44 6.45 4.65
C ASN A 192 -3.35 7.53 5.22
N LYS A 193 -3.39 7.72 6.55
CA LYS A 193 -4.06 8.87 7.19
C LYS A 193 -3.50 10.19 6.66
N ASP A 194 -2.18 10.33 6.62
CA ASP A 194 -1.52 11.56 6.16
C ASP A 194 -1.56 11.72 4.63
N LYS A 195 -1.53 10.64 3.87
CA LYS A 195 -1.82 10.69 2.42
C LYS A 195 -3.23 11.20 2.13
N GLY A 196 -4.20 10.82 2.93
CA GLY A 196 -5.56 11.37 2.87
C GLY A 196 -5.57 12.88 3.09
N ARG A 197 -4.85 13.37 4.10
CA ARG A 197 -4.70 14.82 4.39
C ARG A 197 -4.01 15.56 3.24
N LEU A 198 -2.93 15.00 2.69
CA LEU A 198 -2.22 15.59 1.54
C LEU A 198 -3.15 15.70 0.31
N ARG A 199 -3.90 14.64 0.02
CA ARG A 199 -4.85 14.65 -1.10
C ARG A 199 -5.98 15.65 -0.90
N ALA A 200 -6.52 15.76 0.31
CA ALA A 200 -7.54 16.75 0.63
C ALA A 200 -7.03 18.18 0.47
N ALA A 201 -5.76 18.43 0.82
CA ALA A 201 -5.16 19.76 0.79
C ALA A 201 -4.64 20.19 -0.59
N TYR A 202 -4.09 19.26 -1.37
CA TYR A 202 -3.32 19.55 -2.59
C TYR A 202 -3.76 18.77 -3.83
N GLY A 203 -4.60 17.75 -3.69
CA GLY A 203 -5.13 17.02 -4.84
C GLY A 203 -6.03 17.90 -5.70
N LYS A 204 -5.74 17.99 -7.00
CA LYS A 204 -6.52 18.78 -7.95
C LYS A 204 -7.88 18.18 -8.31
N SER A 205 -8.06 16.91 -8.03
CA SER A 205 -9.36 16.23 -8.18
C SER A 205 -9.50 15.12 -7.14
N LYS A 206 -10.73 14.84 -6.73
CA LYS A 206 -11.05 13.54 -6.12
C LYS A 206 -10.42 12.48 -7.01
N LYS A 207 -9.66 11.51 -6.47
CA LYS A 207 -9.32 10.33 -7.26
C LYS A 207 -10.61 9.87 -7.91
N ARG A 208 -10.64 9.89 -9.22
CA ARG A 208 -11.70 9.24 -9.95
C ARG A 208 -11.69 7.78 -9.48
N GLU A 209 -12.76 7.39 -8.81
CA GLU A 209 -13.12 5.99 -8.73
C GLU A 209 -13.92 5.77 -10.02
N PRO A 210 -13.33 5.17 -11.06
CA PRO A 210 -13.92 5.21 -12.41
C PRO A 210 -15.39 4.76 -12.39
N VAL A 211 -15.69 3.71 -11.61
CA VAL A 211 -17.02 3.16 -11.49
C VAL A 211 -18.00 4.13 -10.81
N LEU A 212 -17.60 4.78 -9.71
CA LEU A 212 -18.47 5.74 -9.02
C LEU A 212 -18.62 7.04 -9.80
N ASP A 213 -17.58 7.48 -10.52
CA ASP A 213 -17.65 8.65 -11.38
C ASP A 213 -18.53 8.39 -12.61
N ASP A 214 -18.41 7.20 -13.21
CA ASP A 214 -19.26 6.80 -14.33
C ASP A 214 -20.73 6.66 -13.91
N LEU A 215 -21.01 6.14 -12.70
CA LEU A 215 -22.35 6.11 -12.12
C LEU A 215 -22.90 7.53 -11.87
N ALA A 216 -22.07 8.44 -11.35
CA ALA A 216 -22.46 9.83 -11.15
C ALA A 216 -22.74 10.56 -12.47
N ASP A 217 -21.94 10.32 -13.50
CA ASP A 217 -22.17 10.88 -14.85
C ASP A 217 -23.40 10.25 -15.52
N LEU A 218 -23.67 8.96 -15.29
CA LEU A 218 -24.89 8.32 -15.73
C LEU A 218 -26.12 8.92 -15.06
N ARG A 219 -26.08 9.16 -13.73
CA ARG A 219 -27.14 9.89 -13.00
C ARG A 219 -27.44 11.23 -13.64
N LYS A 220 -26.45 12.09 -13.86
CA LYS A 220 -26.62 13.40 -14.50
C LYS A 220 -27.27 13.30 -15.88
N LYS A 221 -26.90 12.28 -16.67
CA LYS A 221 -27.48 12.05 -18.00
C LYS A 221 -28.94 11.61 -17.91
N LEU A 222 -29.30 10.76 -16.95
CA LEU A 222 -30.68 10.31 -16.72
C LEU A 222 -31.55 11.44 -16.15
N GLU A 223 -31.00 12.31 -15.30
CA GLU A 223 -31.67 13.53 -14.83
C GLU A 223 -32.05 14.45 -15.98
N LYS A 224 -31.09 14.73 -16.89
CA LYS A 224 -31.34 15.55 -18.11
C LYS A 224 -32.43 14.97 -19.00
N LYS A 225 -32.58 13.63 -19.00
CA LYS A 225 -33.61 12.91 -19.77
C LYS A 225 -34.92 12.68 -18.99
N LYS A 226 -35.03 13.17 -17.75
CA LYS A 226 -36.18 12.95 -16.83
C LYS A 226 -36.46 11.46 -16.51
N LEU A 227 -35.47 10.58 -16.69
CA LEU A 227 -35.57 9.14 -16.45
C LEU A 227 -35.01 8.73 -15.06
N ILE A 228 -34.46 9.67 -14.31
CA ILE A 228 -33.79 9.37 -13.02
C ILE A 228 -34.70 8.65 -12.03
N LYS A 229 -36.00 8.99 -11.99
CA LYS A 229 -36.96 8.36 -11.04
C LYS A 229 -37.13 6.86 -11.28
N GLU A 230 -37.01 6.43 -12.51
CA GLU A 230 -37.13 5.01 -12.90
C GLU A 230 -35.89 4.21 -12.53
N PHE A 231 -34.70 4.80 -12.74
CA PHE A 231 -33.41 4.10 -12.61
C PHE A 231 -32.68 4.40 -11.27
N ALA A 232 -33.14 5.33 -10.46
CA ALA A 232 -32.47 5.70 -9.21
C ALA A 232 -32.28 4.49 -8.24
N PRO A 233 -33.29 3.62 -8.02
CA PRO A 233 -33.13 2.47 -7.13
C PRO A 233 -32.05 1.50 -7.59
N ASP A 234 -31.94 1.26 -8.90
CA ASP A 234 -30.94 0.35 -9.46
C ASP A 234 -29.54 0.95 -9.38
N LEU A 235 -29.39 2.25 -9.65
CA LEU A 235 -28.13 2.96 -9.48
C LEU A 235 -27.66 2.96 -8.03
N ASP A 236 -28.57 3.17 -7.08
CA ASP A 236 -28.27 3.13 -5.64
C ASP A 236 -27.82 1.73 -5.21
N LYS A 237 -28.47 0.69 -5.71
CA LYS A 237 -28.10 -0.70 -5.45
C LYS A 237 -26.69 -1.02 -5.99
N ILE A 238 -26.38 -0.59 -7.21
CA ILE A 238 -25.06 -0.81 -7.83
C ILE A 238 -23.98 -0.04 -7.05
N GLU A 239 -24.25 1.22 -6.70
CA GLU A 239 -23.30 2.03 -5.92
C GLU A 239 -23.02 1.43 -4.53
N ASN A 240 -24.05 0.94 -3.84
CA ASN A 240 -23.90 0.30 -2.53
C ASN A 240 -23.17 -1.03 -2.64
N ASN A 241 -23.51 -1.88 -3.60
CA ASN A 241 -22.81 -3.15 -3.84
C ASN A 241 -21.33 -2.91 -4.14
N PHE A 242 -21.00 -1.90 -4.96
CA PHE A 242 -19.62 -1.55 -5.25
C PHE A 242 -18.85 -1.07 -4.01
N LYS A 243 -19.49 -0.24 -3.16
CA LYS A 243 -18.90 0.22 -1.89
C LYS A 243 -18.66 -0.95 -0.93
N ASP A 244 -19.60 -1.88 -0.80
CA ASP A 244 -19.49 -3.07 0.04
C ASP A 244 -18.37 -4.01 -0.45
N ILE A 245 -18.28 -4.23 -1.75
CA ILE A 245 -17.20 -5.02 -2.35
C ILE A 245 -15.85 -4.37 -2.08
N ARG A 246 -15.75 -3.06 -2.28
CA ARG A 246 -14.54 -2.29 -2.00
C ARG A 246 -14.13 -2.40 -0.53
N GLU A 247 -15.08 -2.29 0.39
CA GLU A 247 -14.81 -2.40 1.83
C GLU A 247 -14.39 -3.81 2.22
N LYS A 248 -15.07 -4.83 1.69
CA LYS A 248 -14.67 -6.24 1.85
C LYS A 248 -13.29 -6.52 1.27
N LEU A 249 -12.95 -5.92 0.12
CA LEU A 249 -11.63 -6.01 -0.47
C LEU A 249 -10.56 -5.33 0.37
N LEU A 250 -10.84 -4.14 0.89
CA LEU A 250 -9.94 -3.42 1.79
C LEU A 250 -9.72 -4.21 3.10
N THR A 251 -10.77 -4.83 3.61
CA THR A 251 -10.71 -5.68 4.82
C THR A 251 -10.01 -7.02 4.52
N SER A 252 -10.25 -7.60 3.35
CA SER A 252 -9.71 -8.91 2.93
C SER A 252 -8.29 -8.83 2.37
N ALA A 253 -7.84 -7.68 1.92
CA ALA A 253 -6.43 -7.46 1.53
C ALA A 253 -5.47 -7.62 2.72
N GLY A 254 -6.00 -7.60 3.96
CA GLY A 254 -5.33 -8.11 5.14
C GLY A 254 -5.41 -9.63 5.31
N ALA A 255 -6.19 -10.37 4.50
CA ALA A 255 -6.55 -11.77 4.72
C ALA A 255 -6.40 -12.69 3.48
N GLY A 256 -5.62 -12.30 2.46
CA GLY A 256 -5.19 -13.23 1.40
C GLY A 256 -6.28 -13.83 0.51
N LEU A 257 -7.40 -13.14 0.30
CA LEU A 257 -8.43 -13.62 -0.62
C LEU A 257 -8.05 -13.42 -2.08
N SER A 258 -8.22 -14.48 -2.88
CA SER A 258 -7.75 -14.54 -4.25
C SER A 258 -8.44 -13.52 -5.17
N LEU A 259 -7.66 -12.96 -6.10
CA LEU A 259 -8.08 -12.08 -7.19
C LEU A 259 -9.32 -12.61 -7.96
N SER A 260 -9.48 -13.93 -8.00
CA SER A 260 -10.59 -14.63 -8.64
C SER A 260 -11.97 -14.25 -8.08
N ILE A 261 -12.10 -14.04 -6.76
CA ILE A 261 -13.38 -13.65 -6.13
C ILE A 261 -13.74 -12.22 -6.51
N VAL A 262 -12.74 -11.33 -6.60
CA VAL A 262 -12.92 -9.93 -6.99
C VAL A 262 -13.42 -9.83 -8.44
N ILE A 263 -12.75 -10.54 -9.33
CA ILE A 263 -13.10 -10.59 -10.75
C ILE A 263 -14.53 -11.13 -10.91
N HIS A 264 -14.88 -12.19 -10.17
CA HIS A 264 -16.21 -12.78 -10.23
C HIS A 264 -17.32 -11.80 -9.79
N GLU A 265 -17.11 -11.05 -8.71
CA GLU A 265 -18.07 -10.05 -8.23
C GLU A 265 -18.19 -8.84 -9.17
N ILE A 266 -17.08 -8.39 -9.76
CA ILE A 266 -17.09 -7.36 -10.80
C ILE A 266 -17.86 -7.83 -12.04
N GLN A 267 -17.63 -9.05 -12.49
CA GLN A 267 -18.37 -9.66 -13.62
C GLN A 267 -19.88 -9.75 -13.34
N LYS A 268 -20.26 -10.02 -12.10
CA LYS A 268 -21.67 -10.04 -11.68
C LYS A 268 -22.33 -8.66 -11.78
N ILE A 269 -21.64 -7.61 -11.34
CA ILE A 269 -22.13 -6.22 -11.46
C ILE A 269 -22.28 -5.82 -12.94
N ILE A 270 -21.31 -6.19 -13.78
CA ILE A 270 -21.37 -5.94 -15.22
C ILE A 270 -22.56 -6.68 -15.86
N SER A 271 -22.83 -7.92 -15.44
CA SER A 271 -23.97 -8.69 -15.91
C SER A 271 -25.30 -8.08 -15.49
N GLU A 272 -25.43 -7.57 -14.25
CA GLU A 272 -26.61 -6.84 -13.78
C GLU A 272 -26.82 -5.56 -14.58
N LEU A 273 -25.76 -4.78 -14.85
CA LEU A 273 -25.80 -3.59 -15.71
C LEU A 273 -26.26 -3.91 -17.13
N LYS A 274 -25.77 -5.01 -17.72
CA LYS A 274 -26.21 -5.48 -19.04
C LYS A 274 -27.70 -5.84 -19.04
N THR A 275 -28.20 -6.48 -18.00
CA THR A 275 -29.60 -6.87 -17.88
C THR A 275 -30.51 -5.65 -17.76
N ILE A 276 -30.16 -4.67 -16.93
CA ILE A 276 -30.91 -3.42 -16.74
C ILE A 276 -30.94 -2.61 -18.05
N THR A 277 -29.80 -2.51 -18.75
CA THR A 277 -29.72 -1.75 -20.00
C THR A 277 -30.41 -2.43 -21.17
N SER A 278 -30.56 -3.77 -21.16
CA SER A 278 -31.27 -4.52 -22.22
C SER A 278 -32.77 -4.53 -22.05
N GLN A 279 -33.30 -4.35 -20.85
CA GLN A 279 -34.76 -4.30 -20.56
C GLN A 279 -35.37 -2.92 -20.80
N GLY A 280 -34.58 -1.84 -20.76
CA GLY A 280 -35.03 -0.50 -21.16
C GLY A 280 -34.76 -0.27 -22.62
N ARG A 281 -35.72 0.25 -23.41
CA ARG A 281 -35.56 0.61 -24.84
C ARG A 281 -34.28 1.40 -25.06
N GLY A 282 -33.20 0.65 -25.35
CA GLY A 282 -31.81 1.02 -25.18
C GLY A 282 -31.35 2.14 -26.12
N ASN A 283 -30.75 3.14 -25.53
CA ASN A 283 -29.93 4.07 -26.25
C ASN A 283 -28.59 3.35 -26.58
N LYS A 284 -28.26 3.18 -27.88
CA LYS A 284 -27.02 2.53 -28.39
C LYS A 284 -25.75 2.95 -27.65
N ARG A 285 -25.73 4.12 -27.03
CA ARG A 285 -24.60 4.70 -26.29
C ARG A 285 -24.45 4.12 -24.87
N ILE A 286 -25.53 3.68 -24.25
CA ILE A 286 -25.50 3.00 -22.94
C ILE A 286 -24.97 1.58 -23.13
N ASN A 287 -25.42 0.88 -24.18
CA ASN A 287 -24.91 -0.44 -24.55
C ASN A 287 -23.42 -0.41 -24.88
N HIS A 288 -22.95 0.63 -25.55
CA HIS A 288 -21.51 0.82 -25.85
C HIS A 288 -20.67 1.05 -24.59
N LEU A 289 -21.17 1.81 -23.62
CA LEU A 289 -20.47 2.03 -22.32
C LEU A 289 -20.41 0.76 -21.48
N VAL A 290 -21.48 -0.03 -21.46
CA VAL A 290 -21.52 -1.33 -20.77
C VAL A 290 -20.61 -2.34 -21.45
N GLN A 291 -20.50 -2.30 -22.76
CA GLN A 291 -19.58 -3.14 -23.54
C GLN A 291 -18.13 -2.76 -23.25
N HIS A 292 -17.82 -1.46 -23.18
CA HIS A 292 -16.46 -0.97 -22.84
C HIS A 292 -16.04 -1.37 -21.41
N LEU A 293 -16.95 -1.34 -20.44
CA LEU A 293 -16.71 -1.85 -19.08
C LEU A 293 -16.45 -3.36 -19.07
N SER A 294 -17.07 -4.10 -19.98
CA SER A 294 -16.90 -5.55 -20.11
C SER A 294 -15.60 -5.97 -20.81
N GLU A 295 -14.95 -5.05 -21.54
CA GLU A 295 -13.67 -5.28 -22.21
C GLU A 295 -12.47 -4.93 -21.30
N LEU A 296 -12.72 -4.26 -20.16
CA LEU A 296 -11.72 -3.89 -19.16
C LEU A 296 -11.58 -4.92 -18.01
N THR A 297 -12.38 -5.98 -18.02
CA THR A 297 -12.36 -7.11 -17.06
C THR A 297 -11.98 -8.42 -17.72
#